data_5a1ab6afebace7ad4483b96f123d2dd6
#
_entry.id   5a1ab6afebace7ad4483b96f123d2dd6
#
_cell.length_a   1.000
_cell.length_b   1.000
_cell.length_c   1.000
_cell.angle_alpha   90.00
_cell.angle_beta   90.00
_cell.angle_gamma   90.00
#
_symmetry.space_group_name_H-M   'P 1'
#
loop_
_entity.id
_entity.type
_entity.pdbx_description
1 polymer ?
#
loop_
_entity_poly.entity_id
_entity_poly.type
_entity_poly.pdbx_seq_one_letter_code
_entity_poly.pdbx_strand_id
1 'polypeptide(L)'
;MEKPLADFPDFFLARGLFFMELIRTDTARYISELPKVEQSFQRSLILGETDKYKSVHGSGSFLASYNLGVYYHVLGNSDGARRCFEAAANLGYAPAQAMLQKLAA
;
A
#
# COMPACT_ATOMS: atom_id res chain seq x y z
N MET A 1 9.87 -26.86 3.70
CA MET A 1 8.42 -26.66 3.91
C MET A 1 8.02 -25.34 3.28
N GLU A 2 7.04 -25.37 2.42
CA GLU A 2 6.58 -24.17 1.74
C GLU A 2 5.76 -23.30 2.69
N LYS A 3 5.95 -22.00 2.61
CA LYS A 3 5.15 -21.05 3.37
C LYS A 3 3.85 -20.76 2.63
N PRO A 4 2.72 -20.58 3.34
CA PRO A 4 1.50 -20.14 2.70
C PRO A 4 1.70 -18.81 1.99
N LEU A 5 1.00 -18.62 0.88
CA LEU A 5 1.07 -17.38 0.13
C LEU A 5 0.75 -16.17 1.00
N ALA A 6 -0.15 -16.32 1.96
CA ALA A 6 -0.57 -15.27 2.88
C ALA A 6 0.54 -14.81 3.84
N ASP A 7 1.70 -15.50 3.88
CA ASP A 7 2.83 -15.08 4.70
C ASP A 7 3.79 -14.15 3.95
N PHE A 8 3.53 -13.88 2.67
CA PHE A 8 4.41 -13.03 1.86
C PHE A 8 3.82 -11.64 1.68
N PRO A 9 4.64 -10.57 1.80
CA PRO A 9 4.15 -9.22 1.58
C PRO A 9 3.60 -9.01 0.16
N ASP A 10 4.15 -9.70 -0.83
CA ASP A 10 3.68 -9.62 -2.22
C ASP A 10 2.20 -9.98 -2.34
N PHE A 11 1.78 -11.01 -1.60
CA PHE A 11 0.39 -11.44 -1.61
C PHE A 11 -0.55 -10.31 -1.17
N PHE A 12 -0.19 -9.64 -0.07
CA PHE A 12 -1.05 -8.58 0.46
C PHE A 12 -0.96 -7.30 -0.35
N LEU A 13 0.19 -7.01 -0.94
CA LEU A 13 0.29 -5.89 -1.87
C LEU A 13 -0.62 -6.13 -3.07
N ALA A 14 -0.55 -7.32 -3.67
CA ALA A 14 -1.40 -7.67 -4.81
C ALA A 14 -2.88 -7.65 -4.44
N ARG A 15 -3.22 -8.14 -3.24
CA ARG A 15 -4.60 -8.14 -2.75
C ARG A 15 -5.13 -6.72 -2.60
N GLY A 16 -4.33 -5.82 -2.03
CA GLY A 16 -4.74 -4.42 -1.88
C GLY A 16 -4.97 -3.74 -3.23
N LEU A 17 -4.05 -3.95 -4.17
CA LEU A 17 -4.18 -3.41 -5.52
C LEU A 17 -5.41 -3.98 -6.24
N PHE A 18 -5.69 -5.26 -6.05
CA PHE A 18 -6.86 -5.91 -6.62
C PHE A 18 -8.16 -5.25 -6.14
N PHE A 19 -8.29 -5.04 -4.83
CA PHE A 19 -9.50 -4.41 -4.29
C PHE A 19 -9.61 -2.95 -4.71
N MET A 20 -8.49 -2.23 -4.80
CA MET A 20 -8.51 -0.85 -5.32
C MET A 20 -9.04 -0.82 -6.74
N GLU A 21 -8.61 -1.76 -7.58
CA GLU A 21 -9.05 -1.83 -8.96
C GLU A 21 -10.53 -2.18 -9.07
N LEU A 22 -11.02 -3.10 -8.23
CA LEU A 22 -12.45 -3.41 -8.18
C LEU A 22 -13.28 -2.18 -7.84
N ILE A 23 -12.87 -1.45 -6.82
CA ILE A 23 -13.58 -0.25 -6.37
C ILE A 23 -13.56 0.82 -7.48
N ARG A 24 -12.42 0.97 -8.14
CA ARG A 24 -12.30 1.93 -9.25
C ARG A 24 -13.22 1.59 -10.42
N THR A 25 -13.35 0.28 -10.74
CA THR A 25 -14.17 -0.16 -11.88
C THR A 25 -15.67 0.02 -11.62
N ASP A 26 -16.10 -0.29 -10.40
CA ASP A 26 -17.52 -0.18 -10.03
C ASP A 26 -17.61 0.19 -8.55
N THR A 27 -17.51 1.48 -8.28
CA THR A 27 -17.46 1.99 -6.92
C THR A 27 -18.72 1.63 -6.13
N ALA A 28 -19.89 1.78 -6.74
CA ALA A 28 -21.14 1.52 -6.04
C ALA A 28 -21.25 0.07 -5.57
N ARG A 29 -20.73 -0.86 -6.38
CA ARG A 29 -20.79 -2.28 -6.08
C ARG A 29 -19.76 -2.72 -5.05
N TYR A 30 -18.53 -2.17 -5.14
CA TYR A 30 -17.39 -2.68 -4.37
C TYR A 30 -16.92 -1.76 -3.26
N ILE A 31 -17.62 -0.65 -3.00
CA ILE A 31 -17.17 0.32 -1.98
C ILE A 31 -17.07 -0.32 -0.59
N SER A 32 -17.85 -1.33 -0.30
CA SER A 32 -17.79 -2.06 0.98
C SER A 32 -16.47 -2.80 1.18
N GLU A 33 -15.68 -2.96 0.11
CA GLU A 33 -14.37 -3.61 0.19
C GLU A 33 -13.25 -2.66 0.61
N LEU A 34 -13.53 -1.37 0.82
CA LEU A 34 -12.50 -0.39 1.22
C LEU A 34 -11.66 -0.83 2.41
N PRO A 35 -12.25 -1.37 3.51
CA PRO A 35 -11.43 -1.79 4.64
C PRO A 35 -10.40 -2.87 4.27
N LYS A 36 -10.69 -3.68 3.27
CA LYS A 36 -9.76 -4.72 2.81
C LYS A 36 -8.54 -4.15 2.11
N VAL A 37 -8.67 -2.98 1.48
CA VAL A 37 -7.55 -2.28 0.85
C VAL A 37 -6.54 -1.88 1.93
N GLU A 38 -7.00 -1.16 2.94
CA GLU A 38 -6.14 -0.70 4.02
C GLU A 38 -5.50 -1.87 4.76
N GLN A 39 -6.31 -2.87 5.12
CA GLN A 39 -5.83 -4.06 5.81
C GLN A 39 -4.74 -4.77 5.01
N SER A 40 -4.93 -4.89 3.69
CA SER A 40 -3.98 -5.57 2.84
C SER A 40 -2.63 -4.86 2.79
N PHE A 41 -2.62 -3.54 2.61
CA PHE A 41 -1.37 -2.79 2.58
C PHE A 41 -0.69 -2.75 3.95
N GLN A 42 -1.45 -2.62 5.04
CA GLN A 42 -0.89 -2.66 6.38
C GLN A 42 -0.27 -4.02 6.68
N ARG A 43 -0.94 -5.10 6.27
CA ARG A 43 -0.42 -6.45 6.46
C ARG A 43 0.87 -6.66 5.66
N SER A 44 0.92 -6.13 4.44
CA SER A 44 2.12 -6.18 3.62
C SER A 44 3.30 -5.52 4.32
N LEU A 45 3.08 -4.35 4.93
CA LEU A 45 4.12 -3.64 5.68
C LEU A 45 4.62 -4.45 6.86
N ILE A 46 3.71 -5.03 7.63
CA ILE A 46 4.07 -5.83 8.81
C ILE A 46 4.94 -7.02 8.40
N LEU A 47 4.54 -7.74 7.35
CA LEU A 47 5.27 -8.90 6.88
C LEU A 47 6.62 -8.52 6.29
N GLY A 48 6.69 -7.36 5.63
CA GLY A 48 7.93 -6.89 5.03
C GLY A 48 9.03 -6.63 6.05
N GLU A 49 8.66 -6.26 7.26
CA GLU A 49 9.64 -5.98 8.32
C GLU A 49 10.31 -7.24 8.87
N THR A 50 9.72 -8.40 8.64
CA THR A 50 10.31 -9.65 9.14
C THR A 50 11.50 -10.12 8.31
N ASP A 51 11.56 -9.72 7.05
CA ASP A 51 12.63 -10.05 6.10
C ASP A 51 12.96 -11.54 6.05
N LYS A 52 11.98 -12.38 6.30
CA LYS A 52 12.17 -13.84 6.36
C LYS A 52 12.00 -14.53 5.01
N TYR A 53 11.35 -13.89 4.07
CA TYR A 53 10.96 -14.52 2.81
C TYR A 53 11.37 -13.67 1.63
N LYS A 54 11.67 -14.34 0.51
CA LYS A 54 11.91 -13.64 -0.73
C LYS A 54 10.61 -13.05 -1.25
N SER A 55 10.63 -11.81 -1.64
CA SER A 55 9.47 -11.12 -2.17
C SER A 55 9.92 -10.12 -3.22
N VAL A 56 8.95 -9.56 -3.94
CA VAL A 56 9.24 -8.46 -4.87
C VAL A 56 9.80 -7.29 -4.06
N HIS A 57 10.89 -6.70 -4.53
CA HIS A 57 11.54 -5.58 -3.84
C HIS A 57 10.53 -4.46 -3.60
N GLY A 58 10.40 -4.05 -2.36
CA GLY A 58 9.53 -2.96 -1.95
C GLY A 58 8.10 -3.35 -1.61
N SER A 59 7.69 -4.62 -1.84
CA SER A 59 6.32 -5.04 -1.57
C SER A 59 5.92 -4.86 -0.11
N GLY A 60 6.84 -5.10 0.82
CA GLY A 60 6.60 -4.94 2.25
C GLY A 60 7.17 -3.64 2.81
N SER A 61 7.55 -2.70 1.95
CA SER A 61 8.15 -1.44 2.39
C SER A 61 7.64 -0.28 1.54
N PHE A 62 8.48 0.27 0.64
CA PHE A 62 8.09 1.51 -0.06
C PHE A 62 6.89 1.36 -0.99
N LEU A 63 6.71 0.20 -1.64
CA LEU A 63 5.53 0.01 -2.50
C LEU A 63 4.24 -0.03 -1.68
N ALA A 64 4.25 -0.76 -0.55
CA ALA A 64 3.08 -0.83 0.32
C ALA A 64 2.79 0.53 0.95
N SER A 65 3.82 1.24 1.41
CA SER A 65 3.65 2.58 1.98
C SER A 65 3.10 3.56 0.96
N TYR A 66 3.65 3.55 -0.26
CA TYR A 66 3.19 4.43 -1.32
C TYR A 66 1.71 4.17 -1.65
N ASN A 67 1.34 2.90 -1.84
CA ASN A 67 -0.03 2.56 -2.19
C ASN A 67 -1.01 2.86 -1.07
N LEU A 68 -0.60 2.66 0.19
CA LEU A 68 -1.41 3.05 1.33
C LEU A 68 -1.60 4.56 1.37
N GLY A 69 -0.56 5.32 1.02
CA GLY A 69 -0.64 6.78 0.90
C GLY A 69 -1.65 7.21 -0.16
N VAL A 70 -1.64 6.55 -1.32
CA VAL A 70 -2.62 6.80 -2.38
C VAL A 70 -4.03 6.53 -1.87
N TYR A 71 -4.22 5.43 -1.17
CA TYR A 71 -5.50 5.06 -0.57
C TYR A 71 -6.01 6.17 0.37
N TYR A 72 -5.17 6.62 1.30
CA TYR A 72 -5.55 7.70 2.21
C TYR A 72 -5.82 9.00 1.49
N HIS A 73 -5.03 9.31 0.45
CA HIS A 73 -5.22 10.53 -0.33
C HIS A 73 -6.59 10.54 -1.00
N VAL A 74 -6.98 9.42 -1.61
CA VAL A 74 -8.28 9.28 -2.26
C VAL A 74 -9.42 9.47 -1.26
N LEU A 75 -9.23 9.01 -0.02
CA LEU A 75 -10.24 9.14 1.04
C LEU A 75 -10.26 10.53 1.68
N GLY A 76 -9.36 11.43 1.29
CA GLY A 76 -9.27 12.76 1.88
C GLY A 76 -8.51 12.83 3.19
N ASN A 77 -7.82 11.74 3.57
CA ASN A 77 -6.99 11.73 4.77
C ASN A 77 -5.58 12.21 4.41
N SER A 78 -5.40 13.52 4.37
CA SER A 78 -4.14 14.13 3.94
C SER A 78 -2.98 13.83 4.89
N ASP A 79 -3.24 13.78 6.19
CA ASP A 79 -2.19 13.49 7.19
C ASP A 79 -1.71 12.05 7.06
N GLY A 80 -2.63 11.10 6.92
CA GLY A 80 -2.28 9.70 6.69
C GLY A 80 -1.51 9.50 5.40
N ALA A 81 -1.95 10.16 4.34
CA ALA A 81 -1.28 10.10 3.05
C ALA A 81 0.15 10.63 3.14
N ARG A 82 0.32 11.78 3.77
CA ARG A 82 1.65 12.39 3.90
C ARG A 82 2.61 11.46 4.64
N ARG A 83 2.17 10.89 5.76
CA ARG A 83 3.03 9.99 6.54
C ARG A 83 3.45 8.78 5.73
N CYS A 84 2.54 8.21 4.96
CA CYS A 84 2.85 7.05 4.12
C CYS A 84 3.80 7.42 2.99
N PHE A 85 3.60 8.57 2.35
CA PHE A 85 4.50 9.03 1.29
C PHE A 85 5.87 9.38 1.84
N GLU A 86 5.95 9.98 3.04
CA GLU A 86 7.23 10.25 3.68
C GLU A 86 8.00 8.97 3.96
N ALA A 87 7.32 7.93 4.46
CA ALA A 87 7.96 6.65 4.70
C ALA A 87 8.55 6.06 3.40
N ALA A 88 7.78 6.09 2.32
CA ALA A 88 8.26 5.59 1.04
C ALA A 88 9.39 6.45 0.46
N ALA A 89 9.28 7.77 0.59
CA ALA A 89 10.30 8.69 0.11
C ALA A 89 11.61 8.53 0.86
N ASN A 90 11.55 8.29 2.16
CA ASN A 90 12.74 8.06 2.98
C ASN A 90 13.48 6.78 2.57
N LEU A 91 12.79 5.86 1.92
CA LEU A 91 13.40 4.65 1.36
C LEU A 91 13.89 4.88 -0.08
N GLY A 92 13.82 6.11 -0.58
CA GLY A 92 14.32 6.46 -1.90
C GLY A 92 13.33 6.31 -3.05
N TYR A 93 12.05 6.14 -2.74
CA TYR A 93 11.05 5.92 -3.79
C TYR A 93 10.61 7.24 -4.42
N ALA A 94 11.08 7.51 -5.63
CA ALA A 94 10.86 8.78 -6.32
C ALA A 94 9.38 9.15 -6.51
N PRO A 95 8.46 8.22 -6.86
CA PRO A 95 7.06 8.60 -6.99
C PRO A 95 6.46 9.16 -5.70
N ALA A 96 6.90 8.67 -4.53
CA ALA A 96 6.44 9.20 -3.26
C ALA A 96 6.94 10.63 -3.04
N GLN A 97 8.18 10.91 -3.42
CA GLN A 97 8.74 12.26 -3.34
C GLN A 97 7.93 13.24 -4.20
N ALA A 98 7.53 12.81 -5.40
CA ALA A 98 6.70 13.62 -6.27
C ALA A 98 5.33 13.91 -5.66
N MET A 99 4.73 12.91 -5.00
CA MET A 99 3.44 13.10 -4.34
C MET A 99 3.53 14.08 -3.17
N LEU A 100 4.61 14.02 -2.40
CA LEU A 100 4.82 14.97 -1.31
C LEU A 100 4.90 16.41 -1.83
N GLN A 101 5.56 16.63 -2.95
CA GLN A 101 5.61 17.94 -3.58
C GLN A 101 4.23 18.43 -3.98
N LYS A 102 3.39 17.57 -4.52
CA LYS A 102 2.02 17.92 -4.88
C LYS A 102 1.19 18.27 -3.65
N LEU A 103 1.37 17.54 -2.55
CA LEU A 103 0.62 17.81 -1.32
C LEU A 103 1.05 19.11 -0.66
N ALA A 104 2.29 19.52 -0.86
CA ALA A 104 2.82 20.76 -0.30
C ALA A 104 2.42 22.01 -1.09
N ALA A 105 2.01 21.82 -2.35
CA ALA A 105 1.68 22.92 -3.24
C ALA A 105 0.33 23.58 -2.92
#